data_2d299b14ee76ad910e8b42cf0403b761
#
_entry.id   2d299b14ee76ad910e8b42cf0403b761
#
_cell.length_a   1.000
_cell.length_b   1.000
_cell.length_c   1.000
_cell.angle_alpha   90.00
_cell.angle_beta   90.00
_cell.angle_gamma   90.00
#
_symmetry.space_group_name_H-M   'P 1'
#
loop_
_entity.id
_entity.type
_entity.pdbx_description
1 polymer ?
#
loop_
_entity_poly.entity_id
_entity_poly.type
_entity_poly.pdbx_seq_one_letter_code
_entity_poly.pdbx_strand_id
1 'polypeptide(L)'
;KSGKKLSEKEMRLLKEHAPDLYKKAEAVQQERKNFKEALKNCKTKDDVQRLLSQKMQFCSTVAEHDQEMAEFLTFAFNDEHTSFMASEY
;
A
#
# COMPACT_ATOMS: atom_id res chain seq x y z
N LYS A 1 7.95 8.34 7.26
CA LYS A 1 8.64 7.12 6.95
C LYS A 1 7.91 6.33 5.92
N SER A 2 8.67 5.54 5.17
CA SER A 2 8.13 4.77 4.07
C SER A 2 6.96 3.91 4.50
N GLY A 3 5.87 3.99 3.76
CA GLY A 3 4.72 3.13 3.96
C GLY A 3 3.81 3.47 5.12
N LYS A 4 4.20 4.38 6.00
CA LYS A 4 3.32 4.82 7.06
C LYS A 4 2.20 5.70 6.52
N LYS A 5 1.03 5.54 7.10
CA LYS A 5 -0.11 6.39 6.75
C LYS A 5 0.15 7.81 7.20
N LEU A 6 0.07 8.75 6.27
CA LEU A 6 0.34 10.15 6.56
C LEU A 6 -0.92 10.85 7.05
N SER A 7 -0.75 11.80 7.97
CA SER A 7 -1.84 12.65 8.41
C SER A 7 -2.14 13.71 7.34
N GLU A 8 -3.27 14.37 7.44
CA GLU A 8 -3.62 15.45 6.51
C GLU A 8 -2.60 16.56 6.51
N LYS A 9 -2.06 16.89 7.70
CA LYS A 9 -1.05 17.92 7.83
C LYS A 9 0.23 17.53 7.09
N GLU A 10 0.66 16.28 7.24
CA GLU A 10 1.84 15.78 6.55
C GLU A 10 1.65 15.76 5.04
N MET A 11 0.46 15.35 4.56
CA MET A 11 0.15 15.35 3.15
C MET A 11 0.18 16.76 2.58
N ARG A 12 -0.33 17.73 3.34
CA ARG A 12 -0.35 19.12 2.92
C ARG A 12 1.07 19.67 2.79
N LEU A 13 1.95 19.33 3.76
CA LEU A 13 3.34 19.74 3.71
C LEU A 13 4.06 19.14 2.50
N LEU A 14 3.80 17.86 2.21
CA LEU A 14 4.39 17.21 1.04
C LEU A 14 3.93 17.88 -0.25
N LYS A 15 2.66 18.22 -0.33
CA LYS A 15 2.11 18.87 -1.51
C LYS A 15 2.80 20.21 -1.79
N GLU A 16 3.10 20.96 -0.75
CA GLU A 16 3.74 22.26 -0.88
C GLU A 16 5.24 22.19 -1.15
N HIS A 17 5.93 21.26 -0.48
CA HIS A 17 7.39 21.22 -0.50
C HIS A 17 7.99 20.12 -1.37
N ALA A 18 7.23 19.06 -1.64
CA ALA A 18 7.69 17.95 -2.45
C ALA A 18 6.53 17.35 -3.25
N PRO A 19 6.07 18.07 -4.29
CA PRO A 19 4.88 17.64 -5.04
C PRO A 19 5.01 16.25 -5.67
N ASP A 20 6.20 15.86 -6.12
CA ASP A 20 6.41 14.53 -6.70
C ASP A 20 6.22 13.44 -5.63
N LEU A 21 6.77 13.68 -4.44
CA LEU A 21 6.62 12.75 -3.33
C LEU A 21 5.18 12.71 -2.84
N TYR A 22 4.50 13.84 -2.87
CA TYR A 22 3.08 13.91 -2.53
C TYR A 22 2.26 13.01 -3.46
N LYS A 23 2.51 13.06 -4.77
CA LYS A 23 1.82 12.22 -5.73
C LYS A 23 2.05 10.74 -5.47
N LYS A 24 3.29 10.38 -5.14
CA LYS A 24 3.62 8.99 -4.80
C LYS A 24 2.89 8.55 -3.53
N ALA A 25 2.88 9.39 -2.50
CA ALA A 25 2.21 9.10 -1.25
C ALA A 25 0.70 8.93 -1.47
N GLU A 26 0.11 9.78 -2.30
CA GLU A 26 -1.30 9.70 -2.63
C GLU A 26 -1.63 8.39 -3.34
N ALA A 27 -0.79 8.01 -4.30
CA ALA A 27 -0.97 6.75 -5.04
C ALA A 27 -0.86 5.54 -4.11
N VAL A 28 0.10 5.57 -3.18
CA VAL A 28 0.27 4.48 -2.21
C VAL A 28 -0.96 4.38 -1.30
N GLN A 29 -1.48 5.50 -0.85
CA GLN A 29 -2.66 5.49 0.01
C GLN A 29 -3.89 4.96 -0.72
N GLN A 30 -4.03 5.29 -1.99
CA GLN A 30 -5.13 4.78 -2.81
C GLN A 30 -5.00 3.25 -2.96
N GLU A 31 -3.80 2.76 -3.25
CA GLU A 31 -3.56 1.32 -3.37
C GLU A 31 -3.79 0.60 -2.04
N ARG A 32 -3.36 1.21 -0.94
CA ARG A 32 -3.59 0.66 0.39
C ARG A 32 -5.09 0.51 0.67
N LYS A 33 -5.86 1.54 0.34
CA LYS A 33 -7.31 1.51 0.53
C LYS A 33 -7.96 0.42 -0.32
N ASN A 34 -7.56 0.33 -1.58
CA ASN A 34 -8.09 -0.68 -2.50
C ASN A 34 -7.78 -2.09 -2.01
N PHE A 35 -6.56 -2.31 -1.53
CA PHE A 35 -6.15 -3.60 -1.01
C PHE A 35 -6.96 -3.96 0.24
N LYS A 36 -7.14 -3.01 1.13
CA LYS A 36 -7.92 -3.21 2.35
C LYS A 36 -9.34 -3.64 2.03
N GLU A 37 -9.97 -2.99 1.05
CA GLU A 37 -11.32 -3.35 0.62
C GLU A 37 -11.35 -4.73 -0.03
N ALA A 38 -10.33 -5.04 -0.84
CA ALA A 38 -10.23 -6.35 -1.48
C ALA A 38 -10.06 -7.46 -0.45
N LEU A 39 -9.29 -7.20 0.62
CA LEU A 39 -9.13 -8.17 1.70
C LEU A 39 -10.46 -8.49 2.37
N LYS A 40 -11.30 -7.47 2.57
CA LYS A 40 -12.63 -7.67 3.18
C LYS A 40 -13.53 -8.57 2.33
N ASN A 41 -13.28 -8.62 1.04
CA ASN A 41 -14.06 -9.45 0.13
C ASN A 41 -13.51 -10.87 0.01
N CYS A 42 -12.35 -11.15 0.58
CA CYS A 42 -11.79 -12.50 0.59
C CYS A 42 -12.58 -13.38 1.54
N LYS A 43 -12.89 -14.58 1.10
CA LYS A 43 -13.71 -15.53 1.88
C LYS A 43 -12.86 -16.57 2.60
N THR A 44 -11.68 -16.85 2.10
CA THR A 44 -10.80 -17.88 2.67
C THR A 44 -9.37 -17.32 2.80
N LYS A 45 -8.55 -18.04 3.58
CA LYS A 45 -7.14 -17.70 3.70
C LYS A 45 -6.41 -17.84 2.36
N ASP A 46 -6.84 -18.80 1.54
CA ASP A 46 -6.28 -18.98 0.21
C ASP A 46 -6.53 -17.74 -0.66
N ASP A 47 -7.73 -17.17 -0.56
CA ASP A 47 -8.06 -15.95 -1.30
C ASP A 47 -7.15 -14.81 -0.88
N VAL A 48 -6.89 -14.67 0.43
CA VAL A 48 -6.00 -13.65 0.96
C VAL A 48 -4.59 -13.83 0.41
N GLN A 49 -4.09 -15.07 0.41
CA GLN A 49 -2.74 -15.36 -0.08
C GLN A 49 -2.61 -15.06 -1.57
N ARG A 50 -3.60 -15.40 -2.36
CA ARG A 50 -3.60 -15.10 -3.79
C ARG A 50 -3.58 -13.59 -4.04
N LEU A 51 -4.40 -12.86 -3.29
CA LEU A 51 -4.46 -11.41 -3.42
C LEU A 51 -3.11 -10.79 -3.05
N LEU A 52 -2.51 -11.24 -1.95
CA LEU A 52 -1.21 -10.74 -1.53
C LEU A 52 -0.15 -11.03 -2.58
N SER A 53 -0.15 -12.25 -3.15
CA SER A 53 0.79 -12.62 -4.20
C SER A 53 0.66 -11.71 -5.42
N GLN A 54 -0.57 -11.40 -5.82
CA GLN A 54 -0.83 -10.48 -6.93
C GLN A 54 -0.26 -9.10 -6.64
N LYS A 55 -0.43 -8.62 -5.41
CA LYS A 55 0.07 -7.31 -5.02
C LYS A 55 1.60 -7.28 -4.96
N MET A 56 2.21 -8.36 -4.48
CA MET A 56 3.67 -8.45 -4.46
C MET A 56 4.24 -8.50 -5.88
N GLN A 57 3.56 -9.17 -6.78
CA GLN A 57 3.95 -9.22 -8.19
C GLN A 57 3.83 -7.83 -8.83
N PHE A 58 2.77 -7.11 -8.49
CA PHE A 58 2.60 -5.73 -8.92
C PHE A 58 3.76 -4.87 -8.42
N CYS A 59 4.15 -5.03 -7.17
CA CYS A 59 5.30 -4.30 -6.60
C CYS A 59 6.58 -4.61 -7.36
N SER A 60 6.80 -5.87 -7.73
CA SER A 60 7.98 -6.24 -8.52
C SER A 60 8.00 -5.54 -9.87
N THR A 61 6.85 -5.45 -10.52
CA THR A 61 6.72 -4.76 -11.79
C THR A 61 7.02 -3.27 -11.63
N VAL A 62 6.48 -2.66 -10.58
CA VAL A 62 6.72 -1.24 -10.29
C VAL A 62 8.21 -1.00 -10.03
N ALA A 63 8.87 -1.93 -9.33
CA ALA A 63 10.29 -1.80 -9.00
C ALA A 63 11.18 -1.67 -10.23
N GLU A 64 10.76 -2.21 -11.36
CA GLU A 64 11.51 -2.10 -12.62
C GLU A 64 11.54 -0.66 -13.14
N HIS A 65 10.58 0.16 -12.71
CA HIS A 65 10.46 1.54 -13.16
C HIS A 65 10.70 2.54 -12.03
N ASP A 66 10.33 2.20 -10.81
CA ASP A 66 10.43 3.10 -9.67
C ASP A 66 10.57 2.28 -8.39
N GLN A 67 11.81 2.05 -7.99
CA GLN A 67 12.10 1.23 -6.82
C GLN A 67 11.57 1.86 -5.52
N GLU A 68 11.66 3.18 -5.40
CA GLU A 68 11.14 3.88 -4.21
C GLU A 68 9.64 3.63 -4.05
N MET A 69 8.91 3.78 -5.14
CA MET A 69 7.46 3.53 -5.14
C MET A 69 7.16 2.09 -4.76
N ALA A 70 7.93 1.14 -5.31
CA ALA A 70 7.76 -0.28 -5.00
C ALA A 70 7.97 -0.56 -3.52
N GLU A 71 8.95 0.08 -2.89
CA GLU A 71 9.21 -0.08 -1.47
C GLU A 71 8.04 0.45 -0.64
N PHE A 72 7.51 1.61 -0.99
CA PHE A 72 6.35 2.18 -0.32
C PHE A 72 5.15 1.23 -0.43
N LEU A 73 4.90 0.72 -1.63
CA LEU A 73 3.77 -0.18 -1.87
C LEU A 73 3.93 -1.49 -1.12
N THR A 74 5.14 -2.06 -1.15
CA THR A 74 5.43 -3.31 -0.44
C THR A 74 5.14 -3.16 1.05
N PHE A 75 5.63 -2.08 1.64
CA PHE A 75 5.38 -1.81 3.05
C PHE A 75 3.89 -1.67 3.33
N ALA A 76 3.19 -0.91 2.49
CA ALA A 76 1.76 -0.65 2.67
C ALA A 76 0.94 -1.93 2.59
N PHE A 77 1.22 -2.78 1.60
CA PHE A 77 0.48 -4.03 1.45
C PHE A 77 0.75 -4.99 2.61
N ASN A 78 2.01 -5.10 3.04
CA ASN A 78 2.33 -5.95 4.17
C ASN A 78 1.69 -5.45 5.46
N ASP A 79 1.66 -4.14 5.66
CA ASP A 79 1.03 -3.54 6.83
C ASP A 79 -0.47 -3.84 6.87
N GLU A 80 -1.16 -3.65 5.74
CA GLU A 80 -2.60 -3.92 5.68
C GLU A 80 -2.89 -5.41 5.82
N HIS A 81 -2.05 -6.27 5.24
CA HIS A 81 -2.21 -7.71 5.37
C HIS A 81 -2.07 -8.14 6.82
N THR A 82 -1.04 -7.65 7.50
CA THR A 82 -0.80 -7.97 8.91
C THR A 82 -1.97 -7.50 9.79
N SER A 83 -2.44 -6.28 9.55
CA SER A 83 -3.58 -5.73 10.30
C SER A 83 -4.84 -6.54 10.08
N PHE A 84 -5.08 -6.94 8.82
CA PHE A 84 -6.26 -7.74 8.48
C PHE A 84 -6.22 -9.10 9.19
N MET A 85 -5.09 -9.78 9.13
CA MET A 85 -4.94 -11.10 9.77
C MET A 85 -5.10 -11.00 11.28
N ALA A 86 -4.60 -9.94 11.89
CA ALA A 86 -4.73 -9.73 13.34
C ALA A 86 -6.18 -9.50 13.76
N SER A 87 -6.98 -8.86 12.89
CA SER A 87 -8.36 -8.51 13.21
C SER A 87 -9.37 -9.58 12.82
N GLU A 88 -9.14 -10.24 11.68
CA GLU A 88 -10.14 -11.15 11.07
C GLU A 88 -9.83 -12.62 11.30
N TYR A 89 -8.62 -12.95 11.59
CA TYR A 89 -8.18 -14.31 11.86
C TYR A 89 -7.37 -14.37 13.14
#